data_9775051ae61b785e8d73003c58d052d1
#
_entry.id   9775051ae61b785e8d73003c58d052d1
#
_cell.length_a   1.000
_cell.length_b   1.000
_cell.length_c   1.000
_cell.angle_alpha   90.00
_cell.angle_beta   90.00
_cell.angle_gamma   90.00
#
_symmetry.space_group_name_H-M   'P 1'
#
loop_
_entity.id
_entity.type
_entity.pdbx_description
1 polymer ?
#
loop_
_entity_poly.entity_id
_entity_poly.type
_entity_poly.pdbx_seq_one_letter_code
_entity_poly.pdbx_strand_id
1 'polypeptide(L)'
;MLFRSIEHVNFADEYKDRVFAEFLREYQAGRTPNPDVLCNAEIKFKAFLDHAMRLGAERIATGHYARVSERDGLFQLLKGLDPAKDQSYFLHRLNQAQLSRTWFPVGELRKTQVRQIADEIGLPNARKKDSTGICFIGERPFREFLGRYISHEPGPIKNDRGRVIGRHVGLSFYTLGQRQGLGIGGVKEKGAQRGGGEHQPWFVARKDVPANTLYAVQGHDHPWLLAPALQAQDLSWIAGEAPAGPYPRTLAAKTRYHQTDAACRIASCDTQGLVLDFDLAQWAVTPGQYAVLYDDQVCLGGGVIHQALQTANATA
;
A
#
# COMPACT_ATOMS: atom_id res chain seq x y z
N MET A 1 9.91 -37.10 2.75
CA MET A 1 10.41 -35.89 3.41
C MET A 1 9.77 -35.80 4.78
N LEU A 2 10.52 -35.89 5.85
CA LEU A 2 9.99 -35.90 7.20
C LEU A 2 9.90 -34.46 7.69
N PHE A 3 8.71 -33.91 7.84
CA PHE A 3 8.49 -32.70 8.63
C PHE A 3 8.81 -33.06 10.08
N ARG A 4 9.94 -32.59 10.60
CA ARG A 4 10.46 -33.05 11.88
C ARG A 4 9.87 -32.34 13.07
N SER A 5 9.52 -31.07 12.96
CA SER A 5 8.89 -30.31 14.04
C SER A 5 8.32 -28.99 13.53
N ILE A 6 7.29 -28.50 14.20
CA ILE A 6 6.80 -27.13 14.06
C ILE A 6 7.34 -26.36 15.25
N GLU A 7 8.11 -25.32 14.98
CA GLU A 7 8.52 -24.37 16.02
C GLU A 7 7.57 -23.19 16.05
N HIS A 8 7.14 -22.83 17.23
CA HIS A 8 6.33 -21.63 17.45
C HIS A 8 7.24 -20.51 17.92
N VAL A 9 7.33 -19.45 17.12
CA VAL A 9 8.09 -18.25 17.45
C VAL A 9 7.11 -17.10 17.63
N ASN A 10 7.29 -16.32 18.68
CA ASN A 10 6.47 -15.15 18.97
C ASN A 10 7.26 -13.87 18.69
N PHE A 11 6.76 -13.05 17.77
CA PHE A 11 7.31 -11.74 17.42
C PHE A 11 6.31 -10.61 17.76
N ALA A 12 5.46 -10.82 18.78
CA ALA A 12 4.42 -9.86 19.14
C ALA A 12 5.00 -8.52 19.62
N ASP A 13 6.10 -8.55 20.37
CA ASP A 13 6.75 -7.35 20.87
C ASP A 13 7.43 -6.57 19.73
N GLU A 14 8.18 -7.26 18.87
CA GLU A 14 8.78 -6.63 17.69
C GLU A 14 7.72 -6.04 16.75
N TYR A 15 6.59 -6.75 16.57
CA TYR A 15 5.48 -6.24 15.78
C TYR A 15 4.86 -5.00 16.40
N LYS A 16 4.62 -5.02 17.71
CA LYS A 16 4.06 -3.89 18.44
C LYS A 16 4.93 -2.64 18.31
N ASP A 17 6.24 -2.80 18.49
CA ASP A 17 7.17 -1.68 18.53
C ASP A 17 7.55 -1.15 17.14
N ARG A 18 7.70 -2.01 16.15
CA ARG A 18 8.20 -1.62 14.82
C ARG A 18 7.12 -1.40 13.78
N VAL A 19 5.98 -2.08 13.92
CA VAL A 19 4.89 -2.01 12.93
C VAL A 19 3.68 -1.27 13.48
N PHE A 20 3.19 -1.72 14.64
CA PHE A 20 1.94 -1.18 15.18
C PHE A 20 2.07 0.23 15.74
N ALA A 21 3.20 0.55 16.38
CA ALA A 21 3.46 1.91 16.86
C ALA A 21 3.50 2.91 15.69
N GLU A 22 4.18 2.56 14.58
CA GLU A 22 4.22 3.36 13.36
C GLU A 22 2.84 3.52 12.73
N PHE A 23 2.09 2.42 12.64
CA PHE A 23 0.73 2.42 12.16
C PHE A 23 -0.17 3.39 12.93
N LEU A 24 -0.10 3.41 14.27
CA LEU A 24 -0.87 4.34 15.08
C LEU A 24 -0.43 5.79 14.89
N ARG A 25 0.89 6.03 14.81
CA ARG A 25 1.45 7.37 14.58
C ARG A 25 0.95 7.97 13.26
N GLU A 26 0.94 7.19 12.21
CA GLU A 26 0.47 7.61 10.90
C GLU A 26 -1.03 7.95 10.89
N TYR A 27 -1.86 7.13 11.53
CA TYR A 27 -3.28 7.43 11.67
C TYR A 27 -3.56 8.68 12.52
N GLN A 28 -2.81 8.89 13.59
CA GLN A 28 -2.90 10.11 14.41
C GLN A 28 -2.53 11.35 13.61
N ALA A 29 -1.59 11.23 12.70
CA ALA A 29 -1.21 12.29 11.75
C ALA A 29 -2.21 12.46 10.57
N GLY A 30 -3.34 11.74 10.57
CA GLY A 30 -4.35 11.80 9.51
C GLY A 30 -3.99 11.06 8.22
N ARG A 31 -2.85 10.38 8.16
CA ARG A 31 -2.41 9.59 7.01
C ARG A 31 -3.02 8.19 7.03
N THR A 32 -2.88 7.46 5.95
CA THR A 32 -3.41 6.08 5.82
C THR A 32 -2.24 5.12 5.54
N PRO A 33 -1.61 4.55 6.58
CA PRO A 33 -0.46 3.66 6.41
C PRO A 33 -0.84 2.30 5.83
N ASN A 34 0.18 1.59 5.35
CA ASN A 34 0.07 0.19 4.93
C ASN A 34 0.96 -0.68 5.83
N PRO A 35 0.39 -1.30 6.89
CA PRO A 35 1.17 -2.06 7.86
C PRO A 35 1.75 -3.35 7.28
N ASP A 36 1.21 -3.89 6.18
CA ASP A 36 1.70 -5.14 5.59
C ASP A 36 3.10 -4.96 4.97
N VAL A 37 3.41 -3.78 4.43
CA VAL A 37 4.77 -3.45 3.95
C VAL A 37 5.77 -3.49 5.09
N LEU A 38 5.45 -2.83 6.21
CA LEU A 38 6.31 -2.81 7.39
C LEU A 38 6.41 -4.20 8.04
N CYS A 39 5.30 -4.94 8.12
CA CYS A 39 5.30 -6.31 8.62
C CYS A 39 6.24 -7.21 7.80
N ASN A 40 6.24 -7.08 6.48
CA ASN A 40 7.17 -7.82 5.64
C ASN A 40 8.62 -7.37 5.92
N ALA A 41 8.92 -6.09 5.87
CA ALA A 41 10.28 -5.56 6.02
C ALA A 41 10.87 -5.84 7.40
N GLU A 42 10.12 -5.62 8.50
CA GLU A 42 10.66 -5.63 9.86
C GLU A 42 10.45 -6.96 10.60
N ILE A 43 9.38 -7.69 10.28
CA ILE A 43 9.06 -8.94 11.00
C ILE A 43 9.43 -10.15 10.17
N LYS A 44 8.83 -10.34 8.98
CA LYS A 44 9.02 -11.58 8.21
C LYS A 44 10.42 -11.69 7.61
N PHE A 45 10.92 -10.63 7.01
CA PHE A 45 12.21 -10.64 6.31
C PHE A 45 13.35 -10.01 7.12
N LYS A 46 13.13 -9.70 8.41
CA LYS A 46 14.18 -9.28 9.35
C LYS A 46 14.15 -10.14 10.60
N ALA A 47 13.23 -9.91 11.54
CA ALA A 47 13.22 -10.65 12.81
C ALA A 47 13.11 -12.17 12.60
N PHE A 48 12.19 -12.64 11.75
CA PHE A 48 12.05 -14.07 11.46
C PHE A 48 13.22 -14.61 10.63
N LEU A 49 13.71 -13.87 9.63
CA LEU A 49 14.88 -14.26 8.85
C LEU A 49 16.09 -14.44 9.75
N ASP A 50 16.39 -13.44 10.61
CA ASP A 50 17.52 -13.48 11.55
C ASP A 50 17.39 -14.68 12.52
N HIS A 51 16.17 -14.97 12.98
CA HIS A 51 15.90 -16.13 13.83
C HIS A 51 16.16 -17.44 13.09
N ALA A 52 15.68 -17.60 11.87
CA ALA A 52 15.91 -18.78 11.06
C ALA A 52 17.40 -19.01 10.78
N MET A 53 18.16 -17.94 10.48
CA MET A 53 19.60 -18.03 10.25
C MET A 53 20.36 -18.48 11.52
N ARG A 54 19.95 -18.03 12.72
CA ARG A 54 20.52 -18.50 14.00
C ARG A 54 20.26 -19.98 14.27
N LEU A 55 19.16 -20.51 13.73
CA LEU A 55 18.84 -21.94 13.80
C LEU A 55 19.56 -22.78 12.72
N GLY A 56 20.42 -22.15 11.90
CA GLY A 56 21.20 -22.83 10.87
C GLY A 56 20.50 -22.96 9.51
N ALA A 57 19.41 -22.23 9.29
CA ALA A 57 18.80 -22.18 7.97
C ALA A 57 19.70 -21.37 7.01
N GLU A 58 19.81 -21.82 5.76
CA GLU A 58 20.50 -21.06 4.71
C GLU A 58 19.59 -20.03 4.05
N ARG A 59 18.28 -20.34 3.95
CA ARG A 59 17.25 -19.53 3.33
C ARG A 59 15.91 -19.74 4.01
N ILE A 60 15.01 -18.79 3.83
CA ILE A 60 13.59 -18.94 4.15
C ILE A 60 12.77 -19.08 2.87
N ALA A 61 11.65 -19.79 2.95
CA ALA A 61 10.66 -19.87 1.89
C ALA A 61 9.34 -19.28 2.36
N THR A 62 8.70 -18.45 1.54
CA THR A 62 7.41 -17.83 1.88
C THR A 62 6.42 -17.97 0.73
N GLY A 63 5.12 -17.98 1.08
CA GLY A 63 4.03 -18.10 0.10
C GLY A 63 3.68 -16.80 -0.64
N HIS A 64 4.58 -15.82 -0.69
CA HIS A 64 4.33 -14.60 -1.46
C HIS A 64 4.41 -14.88 -2.97
N TYR A 65 3.50 -14.29 -3.70
CA TYR A 65 3.51 -14.27 -5.16
C TYR A 65 4.45 -13.18 -5.67
N ALA A 66 5.73 -13.47 -5.64
CA ALA A 66 6.81 -12.67 -6.17
C ALA A 66 7.91 -13.61 -6.68
N ARG A 67 8.90 -13.09 -7.40
CA ARG A 67 10.03 -13.87 -7.91
C ARG A 67 11.33 -13.18 -7.57
N VAL A 68 12.40 -13.95 -7.50
CA VAL A 68 13.76 -13.43 -7.32
C VAL A 68 14.61 -13.95 -8.46
N SER A 69 15.37 -13.07 -9.09
CA SER A 69 16.44 -13.43 -10.02
C SER A 69 17.75 -12.77 -9.57
N GLU A 70 18.85 -13.28 -10.07
CA GLU A 70 20.16 -12.66 -9.90
C GLU A 70 20.68 -12.23 -11.26
N ARG A 71 21.12 -10.99 -11.36
CA ARG A 71 21.69 -10.42 -12.57
C ARG A 71 22.83 -9.48 -12.20
N ASP A 72 23.99 -9.67 -12.82
CA ASP A 72 25.19 -8.82 -12.62
C ASP A 72 25.60 -8.74 -11.13
N GLY A 73 25.42 -9.85 -10.37
CA GLY A 73 25.74 -9.94 -8.94
C GLY A 73 24.73 -9.28 -8.01
N LEU A 74 23.62 -8.78 -8.52
CA LEU A 74 22.53 -8.18 -7.76
C LEU A 74 21.27 -9.03 -7.81
N PHE A 75 20.62 -9.22 -6.66
CA PHE A 75 19.30 -9.85 -6.58
C PHE A 75 18.23 -8.85 -6.97
N GLN A 76 17.36 -9.27 -7.88
CA GLN A 76 16.21 -8.51 -8.35
C GLN A 76 14.92 -9.09 -7.78
N LEU A 77 14.05 -8.25 -7.24
CA LEU A 77 12.67 -8.63 -6.94
C LEU A 77 11.82 -8.44 -8.21
N LEU A 78 11.18 -9.51 -8.65
CA LEU A 78 10.31 -9.48 -9.83
C LEU A 78 8.85 -9.64 -9.41
N LYS A 79 7.94 -9.08 -10.22
CA LYS A 79 6.51 -9.35 -10.10
C LYS A 79 6.23 -10.85 -10.16
N GLY A 80 5.25 -11.32 -9.39
CA GLY A 80 4.73 -12.68 -9.52
C GLY A 80 4.13 -12.91 -10.90
N LEU A 81 4.15 -14.16 -11.37
CA LEU A 81 3.60 -14.53 -12.70
C LEU A 81 2.09 -14.30 -12.79
N ASP A 82 1.36 -14.40 -11.68
CA ASP A 82 -0.06 -14.08 -11.60
C ASP A 82 -0.27 -12.59 -11.28
N PRO A 83 -0.65 -11.74 -12.28
CA PRO A 83 -0.79 -10.30 -12.05
C PRO A 83 -1.91 -9.96 -11.05
N ALA A 84 -2.90 -10.84 -10.89
CA ALA A 84 -3.99 -10.64 -9.92
C ALA A 84 -3.56 -10.95 -8.47
N LYS A 85 -2.39 -11.59 -8.31
CA LYS A 85 -1.86 -12.01 -7.00
C LYS A 85 -0.46 -11.48 -6.72
N ASP A 86 0.17 -10.77 -7.67
CA ASP A 86 1.49 -10.18 -7.51
C ASP A 86 1.60 -9.39 -6.20
N GLN A 87 2.56 -9.75 -5.36
CA GLN A 87 2.80 -9.17 -4.04
C GLN A 87 4.13 -8.42 -3.96
N SER A 88 4.80 -8.17 -5.08
CA SER A 88 6.04 -7.39 -5.13
C SER A 88 5.87 -5.99 -4.51
N TYR A 89 4.67 -5.40 -4.63
CA TYR A 89 4.30 -4.15 -3.97
C TYR A 89 4.57 -4.17 -2.45
N PHE A 90 4.20 -5.23 -1.75
CA PHE A 90 4.40 -5.36 -0.30
C PHE A 90 5.84 -5.70 0.09
N LEU A 91 6.67 -6.05 -0.88
CA LEU A 91 8.04 -6.52 -0.69
C LEU A 91 9.09 -5.48 -1.15
N HIS A 92 8.67 -4.33 -1.65
CA HIS A 92 9.55 -3.32 -2.25
C HIS A 92 10.60 -2.75 -1.28
N ARG A 93 10.45 -2.94 0.03
CA ARG A 93 11.42 -2.52 1.05
C ARG A 93 12.48 -3.57 1.38
N LEU A 94 12.47 -4.72 0.71
CA LEU A 94 13.50 -5.73 0.90
C LEU A 94 14.82 -5.26 0.29
N ASN A 95 15.92 -5.64 0.94
CA ASN A 95 17.28 -5.34 0.48
C ASN A 95 17.99 -6.59 -0.07
N GLN A 96 19.22 -6.40 -0.57
CA GLN A 96 20.03 -7.46 -1.16
C GLN A 96 20.28 -8.64 -0.20
N ALA A 97 20.60 -8.36 1.07
CA ALA A 97 20.86 -9.40 2.06
C ALA A 97 19.61 -10.24 2.36
N GLN A 98 18.43 -9.63 2.36
CA GLN A 98 17.16 -10.32 2.56
C GLN A 98 16.76 -11.14 1.32
N LEU A 99 16.88 -10.58 0.12
CA LEU A 99 16.52 -11.27 -1.13
C LEU A 99 17.43 -12.47 -1.40
N SER A 100 18.74 -12.38 -1.15
CA SER A 100 19.69 -13.49 -1.34
C SER A 100 19.35 -14.73 -0.51
N ARG A 101 18.61 -14.54 0.58
CA ARG A 101 18.25 -15.61 1.53
C ARG A 101 16.75 -15.97 1.50
N THR A 102 16.04 -15.57 0.45
CA THR A 102 14.59 -15.76 0.36
C THR A 102 14.21 -16.52 -0.91
N TRP A 103 13.27 -17.45 -0.76
CA TRP A 103 12.59 -18.11 -1.84
C TRP A 103 11.09 -17.77 -1.85
N PHE A 104 10.54 -17.62 -3.06
CA PHE A 104 9.11 -17.48 -3.29
C PHE A 104 8.61 -18.65 -4.18
N PRO A 105 8.38 -19.85 -3.62
CA PRO A 105 8.10 -21.05 -4.40
C PRO A 105 6.86 -20.96 -5.29
N VAL A 106 5.90 -20.09 -4.94
CA VAL A 106 4.65 -19.92 -5.69
C VAL A 106 4.69 -18.76 -6.69
N GLY A 107 5.80 -18.04 -6.77
CA GLY A 107 5.93 -16.84 -7.60
C GLY A 107 5.85 -17.11 -9.11
N GLU A 108 6.26 -18.29 -9.53
CA GLU A 108 6.21 -18.76 -10.94
C GLU A 108 4.87 -19.45 -11.31
N LEU A 109 3.90 -19.45 -10.39
CA LEU A 109 2.63 -20.14 -10.58
C LEU A 109 1.45 -19.17 -10.50
N ARG A 110 0.40 -19.46 -11.25
CA ARG A 110 -0.89 -18.81 -11.06
C ARG A 110 -1.59 -19.37 -9.82
N LYS A 111 -2.39 -18.58 -9.15
CA LYS A 111 -3.14 -19.01 -7.95
C LYS A 111 -4.01 -20.25 -8.20
N THR A 112 -4.58 -20.36 -9.38
CA THR A 112 -5.36 -21.54 -9.81
C THR A 112 -4.51 -22.82 -9.83
N GLN A 113 -3.29 -22.74 -10.34
CA GLN A 113 -2.34 -23.87 -10.37
C GLN A 113 -1.91 -24.26 -8.95
N VAL A 114 -1.61 -23.28 -8.09
CA VAL A 114 -1.27 -23.55 -6.67
C VAL A 114 -2.40 -24.28 -5.97
N ARG A 115 -3.66 -23.89 -6.19
CA ARG A 115 -4.83 -24.56 -5.62
C ARG A 115 -5.02 -25.96 -6.17
N GLN A 116 -4.84 -26.15 -7.46
CA GLN A 116 -4.89 -27.47 -8.10
C GLN A 116 -3.85 -28.41 -7.49
N ILE A 117 -2.59 -28.00 -7.40
CA ILE A 117 -1.51 -28.77 -6.75
C ILE A 117 -1.88 -29.10 -5.30
N ALA A 118 -2.41 -28.12 -4.55
CA ALA A 118 -2.80 -28.32 -3.16
C ALA A 118 -3.95 -29.37 -3.02
N ASP A 119 -4.93 -29.37 -3.92
CA ASP A 119 -6.00 -30.37 -3.98
C ASP A 119 -5.43 -31.77 -4.35
N GLU A 120 -4.56 -31.85 -5.37
CA GLU A 120 -3.92 -33.11 -5.83
C GLU A 120 -3.11 -33.79 -4.75
N ILE A 121 -2.38 -33.02 -3.92
CA ILE A 121 -1.59 -33.56 -2.81
C ILE A 121 -2.37 -33.66 -1.50
N GLY A 122 -3.67 -33.39 -1.52
CA GLY A 122 -4.59 -33.57 -0.40
C GLY A 122 -4.38 -32.59 0.76
N LEU A 123 -3.95 -31.36 0.52
CA LEU A 123 -3.79 -30.38 1.60
C LEU A 123 -5.15 -29.96 2.19
N PRO A 124 -5.35 -30.02 3.51
CA PRO A 124 -6.63 -29.70 4.14
C PRO A 124 -7.06 -28.23 3.97
N ASN A 125 -6.12 -27.35 3.64
CA ASN A 125 -6.35 -25.92 3.42
C ASN A 125 -6.41 -25.52 1.93
N ALA A 126 -6.43 -26.46 1.00
CA ALA A 126 -6.45 -26.21 -0.46
C ALA A 126 -7.58 -25.24 -0.88
N ARG A 127 -8.75 -25.36 -0.22
CA ARG A 127 -9.95 -24.54 -0.49
C ARG A 127 -10.15 -23.36 0.47
N LYS A 128 -9.19 -23.12 1.37
CA LYS A 128 -9.28 -21.99 2.30
C LYS A 128 -9.30 -20.67 1.53
N LYS A 129 -10.20 -19.75 1.90
CA LYS A 129 -10.24 -18.38 1.37
C LYS A 129 -8.95 -17.64 1.72
N ASP A 130 -8.56 -16.71 0.84
CA ASP A 130 -7.42 -15.84 1.12
C ASP A 130 -7.71 -15.00 2.37
N SER A 131 -6.70 -14.80 3.20
CA SER A 131 -6.82 -13.93 4.38
C SER A 131 -6.94 -12.48 3.92
N THR A 132 -7.90 -11.76 4.47
CA THR A 132 -8.19 -10.35 4.15
C THR A 132 -7.86 -9.40 5.32
N GLY A 133 -7.44 -9.92 6.46
CA GLY A 133 -7.11 -9.15 7.66
C GLY A 133 -5.69 -8.59 7.63
N ILE A 134 -5.46 -7.57 8.47
CA ILE A 134 -4.12 -7.03 8.74
C ILE A 134 -3.29 -8.12 9.44
N CYS A 135 -2.04 -8.30 9.00
CA CYS A 135 -1.12 -9.26 9.60
C CYS A 135 -1.04 -9.09 11.13
N PHE A 136 -1.04 -10.20 11.88
CA PHE A 136 -1.03 -10.28 13.35
C PHE A 136 -2.28 -9.74 14.07
N ILE A 137 -3.12 -8.94 13.44
CA ILE A 137 -4.36 -8.39 14.02
C ILE A 137 -5.55 -9.29 13.69
N GLY A 138 -5.53 -9.92 12.50
CA GLY A 138 -6.59 -10.78 12.00
C GLY A 138 -7.81 -10.02 11.47
N GLU A 139 -8.90 -10.76 11.20
CA GLU A 139 -10.15 -10.20 10.70
C GLU A 139 -10.95 -9.62 11.87
N ARG A 140 -10.90 -8.31 12.03
CA ARG A 140 -11.70 -7.55 13.02
C ARG A 140 -12.32 -6.34 12.34
N PRO A 141 -13.50 -5.86 12.83
CA PRO A 141 -14.05 -4.58 12.36
C PRO A 141 -13.03 -3.46 12.60
N PHE A 142 -12.47 -2.93 11.53
CA PHE A 142 -11.33 -2.01 11.58
C PHE A 142 -11.59 -0.78 12.46
N ARG A 143 -12.79 -0.19 12.37
CA ARG A 143 -13.18 0.96 13.20
C ARG A 143 -13.18 0.66 14.68
N GLU A 144 -13.72 -0.50 15.07
CA GLU A 144 -13.77 -0.91 16.48
C GLU A 144 -12.37 -1.19 17.02
N PHE A 145 -11.54 -1.84 16.23
CA PHE A 145 -10.16 -2.09 16.58
C PHE A 145 -9.37 -0.79 16.77
N LEU A 146 -9.36 0.07 15.76
CA LEU A 146 -8.61 1.33 15.76
C LEU A 146 -9.11 2.28 16.86
N GLY A 147 -10.42 2.30 17.12
CA GLY A 147 -11.05 3.11 18.14
C GLY A 147 -10.62 2.85 19.59
N ARG A 148 -9.93 1.73 19.84
CA ARG A 148 -9.34 1.43 21.16
C ARG A 148 -8.01 2.15 21.39
N TYR A 149 -7.36 2.64 20.34
CA TYR A 149 -6.01 3.21 20.38
C TYR A 149 -5.96 4.67 19.96
N ILE A 150 -6.93 5.12 19.19
CA ILE A 150 -6.97 6.50 18.66
C ILE A 150 -8.26 7.15 19.13
N SER A 151 -8.12 8.34 19.72
CA SER A 151 -9.27 9.19 20.04
C SER A 151 -9.98 9.63 18.76
N HIS A 152 -11.29 9.63 18.79
CA HIS A 152 -12.10 10.04 17.66
C HIS A 152 -12.83 11.33 18.01
N GLU A 153 -12.46 12.37 17.31
CA GLU A 153 -13.16 13.64 17.38
C GLU A 153 -14.07 13.78 16.16
N PRO A 154 -15.40 13.71 16.35
CA PRO A 154 -16.33 13.94 15.26
C PRO A 154 -16.24 15.37 14.74
N GLY A 155 -16.27 15.54 13.42
CA GLY A 155 -16.20 16.84 12.77
C GLY A 155 -17.11 16.94 11.55
N PRO A 156 -17.14 18.10 10.87
CA PRO A 156 -17.96 18.30 9.69
C PRO A 156 -17.40 17.57 8.46
N ILE A 157 -18.32 17.06 7.62
CA ILE A 157 -18.02 16.71 6.24
C ILE A 157 -18.50 17.87 5.37
N LYS A 158 -17.59 18.46 4.59
CA LYS A 158 -17.89 19.56 3.66
C LYS A 158 -17.73 19.10 2.22
N ASN A 159 -18.50 19.71 1.32
CA ASN A 159 -18.29 19.55 -0.12
C ASN A 159 -17.18 20.50 -0.63
N ASP A 160 -16.92 20.47 -1.96
CA ASP A 160 -15.98 21.34 -2.67
C ASP A 160 -16.30 22.84 -2.58
N ARG A 161 -17.57 23.17 -2.29
CA ARG A 161 -18.05 24.56 -2.08
C ARG A 161 -18.02 24.99 -0.61
N GLY A 162 -17.42 24.17 0.29
CA GLY A 162 -17.35 24.45 1.71
C GLY A 162 -18.64 24.25 2.50
N ARG A 163 -19.72 23.77 1.86
CA ARG A 163 -21.01 23.50 2.52
C ARG A 163 -20.90 22.23 3.36
N VAL A 164 -21.40 22.28 4.59
CA VAL A 164 -21.52 21.09 5.44
C VAL A 164 -22.63 20.18 4.88
N ILE A 165 -22.26 18.92 4.60
CA ILE A 165 -23.11 17.87 4.05
C ILE A 165 -23.29 16.68 4.99
N GLY A 166 -22.54 16.63 6.09
CA GLY A 166 -22.63 15.57 7.09
C GLY A 166 -21.64 15.74 8.23
N ARG A 167 -21.47 14.68 9.02
CA ARG A 167 -20.47 14.60 10.09
C ARG A 167 -19.70 13.30 10.00
N HIS A 168 -18.39 13.37 10.16
CA HIS A 168 -17.53 12.20 10.31
C HIS A 168 -17.33 11.83 11.78
N VAL A 169 -16.95 10.58 12.02
CA VAL A 169 -16.74 10.03 13.38
C VAL A 169 -15.28 10.12 13.86
N GLY A 170 -14.42 10.76 13.08
CA GLY A 170 -12.98 10.90 13.29
C GLY A 170 -12.24 10.74 11.95
N LEU A 171 -11.30 11.66 11.61
CA LEU A 171 -10.59 11.70 10.33
C LEU A 171 -9.78 10.42 10.05
N SER A 172 -9.28 9.76 11.10
CA SER A 172 -8.49 8.54 10.99
C SER A 172 -9.24 7.36 10.39
N PHE A 173 -10.59 7.37 10.43
CA PHE A 173 -11.41 6.28 9.89
C PHE A 173 -11.73 6.41 8.41
N TYR A 174 -11.16 7.41 7.73
CA TYR A 174 -11.43 7.68 6.34
C TYR A 174 -10.14 7.68 5.52
N THR A 175 -10.24 7.20 4.29
CA THR A 175 -9.14 7.18 3.31
C THR A 175 -9.55 7.94 2.07
N LEU A 176 -8.62 8.62 1.40
CA LEU A 176 -8.92 9.29 0.13
C LEU A 176 -9.48 8.30 -0.88
N GLY A 177 -10.50 8.69 -1.62
CA GLY A 177 -11.24 7.83 -2.53
C GLY A 177 -12.25 6.89 -1.87
N GLN A 178 -12.39 6.89 -0.55
CA GLN A 178 -13.39 6.08 0.12
C GLN A 178 -14.81 6.56 -0.24
N ARG A 179 -15.67 5.60 -0.64
CA ARG A 179 -17.08 5.82 -0.95
C ARG A 179 -18.02 5.40 0.17
N GLN A 180 -17.74 4.25 0.78
CA GLN A 180 -18.62 3.66 1.78
C GLN A 180 -18.42 4.26 3.16
N GLY A 181 -19.48 4.26 3.98
CA GLY A 181 -19.42 4.66 5.39
C GLY A 181 -19.32 6.18 5.63
N LEU A 182 -19.62 7.01 4.63
CA LEU A 182 -19.68 8.47 4.79
C LEU A 182 -20.95 8.95 5.50
N GLY A 183 -22.05 8.18 5.46
CA GLY A 183 -23.31 8.56 6.09
C GLY A 183 -24.04 9.75 5.43
N ILE A 184 -23.61 10.16 4.22
CA ILE A 184 -24.17 11.29 3.47
C ILE A 184 -25.02 10.87 2.27
N GLY A 185 -25.46 9.60 2.24
CA GLY A 185 -26.35 9.07 1.22
C GLY A 185 -27.70 9.81 1.23
N GLY A 186 -28.10 10.35 0.08
CA GLY A 186 -29.36 11.09 -0.07
C GLY A 186 -29.27 12.61 0.08
N VAL A 187 -28.09 13.17 0.37
CA VAL A 187 -27.88 14.63 0.34
C VAL A 187 -27.97 15.11 -1.12
N LYS A 188 -29.08 15.77 -1.45
CA LYS A 188 -29.29 16.42 -2.75
C LYS A 188 -28.69 17.82 -2.72
N GLU A 189 -27.85 18.17 -3.69
CA GLU A 189 -27.51 19.57 -3.89
C GLU A 189 -28.77 20.34 -4.36
N LYS A 190 -29.18 21.32 -3.56
CA LYS A 190 -30.21 22.29 -4.00
C LYS A 190 -29.60 23.11 -5.12
N GLY A 191 -30.10 22.95 -6.34
CA GLY A 191 -29.65 23.72 -7.51
C GLY A 191 -29.15 22.89 -8.69
N ALA A 192 -29.03 21.57 -8.58
CA ALA A 192 -28.89 20.71 -9.75
C ALA A 192 -30.19 20.87 -10.58
N GLN A 193 -30.05 21.42 -11.79
CA GLN A 193 -31.17 21.57 -12.73
C GLN A 193 -31.88 20.22 -12.87
N ARG A 194 -33.22 20.26 -12.94
CA ARG A 194 -34.08 19.10 -13.24
C ARG A 194 -33.80 18.60 -14.67
N GLY A 195 -32.70 17.99 -14.86
CA GLY A 195 -32.28 17.34 -16.09
C GLY A 195 -31.45 16.13 -15.70
N GLY A 196 -32.09 14.97 -15.72
CA GLY A 196 -31.58 13.58 -15.82
C GLY A 196 -30.17 13.22 -15.39
N GLY A 197 -29.54 13.92 -14.46
CA GLY A 197 -28.20 13.58 -13.91
C GLY A 197 -28.35 12.49 -12.85
N GLU A 198 -27.85 11.29 -13.14
CA GLU A 198 -27.66 10.25 -12.17
C GLU A 198 -26.96 10.80 -10.92
N HIS A 199 -27.45 10.43 -9.75
CA HIS A 199 -26.84 10.81 -8.47
C HIS A 199 -25.44 10.21 -8.38
N GLN A 200 -24.44 10.99 -8.75
CA GLN A 200 -23.06 10.53 -8.65
C GLN A 200 -22.67 10.27 -7.18
N PRO A 201 -21.93 9.19 -6.91
CA PRO A 201 -21.55 8.86 -5.56
C PRO A 201 -20.56 9.88 -4.97
N TRP A 202 -20.59 10.01 -3.65
CA TRP A 202 -19.64 10.81 -2.89
C TRP A 202 -18.35 10.04 -2.61
N PHE A 203 -17.22 10.73 -2.72
CA PHE A 203 -15.89 10.20 -2.42
C PHE A 203 -15.14 11.15 -1.48
N VAL A 204 -14.38 10.59 -0.54
CA VAL A 204 -13.45 11.36 0.28
C VAL A 204 -12.34 11.92 -0.61
N ALA A 205 -12.16 13.24 -0.60
CA ALA A 205 -11.17 13.92 -1.45
C ALA A 205 -10.02 14.55 -0.66
N ARG A 206 -10.29 15.08 0.54
CA ARG A 206 -9.27 15.73 1.38
C ARG A 206 -9.58 15.54 2.85
N LYS A 207 -8.51 15.59 3.65
CA LYS A 207 -8.57 15.69 5.12
C LYS A 207 -7.86 16.98 5.53
N ASP A 208 -8.54 17.82 6.29
CA ASP A 208 -7.95 18.99 6.96
C ASP A 208 -7.84 18.64 8.45
N VAL A 209 -6.66 18.18 8.83
CA VAL A 209 -6.40 17.71 10.20
C VAL A 209 -6.48 18.84 11.20
N PRO A 210 -5.85 20.01 10.97
CA PRO A 210 -5.96 21.16 11.87
C PRO A 210 -7.39 21.64 12.09
N ALA A 211 -8.22 21.66 11.03
CA ALA A 211 -9.62 22.10 11.11
C ALA A 211 -10.58 20.95 11.47
N ASN A 212 -10.10 19.73 11.71
CA ASN A 212 -10.89 18.52 11.91
C ASN A 212 -12.03 18.38 10.89
N THR A 213 -11.74 18.62 9.61
CA THR A 213 -12.74 18.65 8.54
C THR A 213 -12.43 17.58 7.48
N LEU A 214 -13.45 16.81 7.10
CA LEU A 214 -13.40 15.90 5.97
C LEU A 214 -14.05 16.56 4.76
N TYR A 215 -13.40 16.50 3.61
CA TYR A 215 -13.97 16.97 2.35
C TYR A 215 -14.37 15.78 1.49
N ALA A 216 -15.60 15.82 0.98
CA ALA A 216 -16.12 14.83 0.04
C ALA A 216 -16.64 15.52 -1.22
N VAL A 217 -16.44 14.88 -2.36
CA VAL A 217 -16.83 15.37 -3.68
C VAL A 217 -17.70 14.35 -4.40
N GLN A 218 -18.55 14.80 -5.33
CA GLN A 218 -19.36 13.92 -6.16
C GLN A 218 -18.65 13.59 -7.47
N GLY A 219 -18.80 12.33 -7.91
CA GLY A 219 -18.20 11.83 -9.15
C GLY A 219 -16.79 11.31 -8.97
N HIS A 220 -16.49 10.25 -9.72
CA HIS A 220 -15.18 9.60 -9.72
C HIS A 220 -14.10 10.51 -10.34
N ASP A 221 -14.49 11.31 -11.33
CA ASP A 221 -13.57 12.12 -12.14
C ASP A 221 -13.40 13.55 -11.60
N HIS A 222 -13.82 13.78 -10.35
CA HIS A 222 -13.68 15.10 -9.74
C HIS A 222 -12.20 15.50 -9.63
N PRO A 223 -11.79 16.73 -10.02
CA PRO A 223 -10.39 17.16 -10.05
C PRO A 223 -9.62 16.97 -8.72
N TRP A 224 -10.30 17.07 -7.58
CA TRP A 224 -9.70 16.87 -6.29
C TRP A 224 -9.26 15.42 -6.00
N LEU A 225 -9.75 14.47 -6.79
CA LEU A 225 -9.37 13.07 -6.70
C LEU A 225 -8.20 12.70 -7.64
N LEU A 226 -7.82 13.60 -8.54
CA LEU A 226 -6.83 13.36 -9.58
C LEU A 226 -5.53 14.10 -9.26
N ALA A 227 -4.41 13.41 -9.35
CA ALA A 227 -3.08 13.96 -9.12
C ALA A 227 -2.15 13.61 -10.28
N PRO A 228 -1.67 14.60 -11.06
CA PRO A 228 -0.71 14.36 -12.14
C PRO A 228 0.69 14.03 -11.64
N ALA A 229 0.99 14.33 -10.37
CA ALA A 229 2.28 14.06 -9.77
C ALA A 229 2.15 13.74 -8.27
N LEU A 230 3.21 13.20 -7.68
CA LEU A 230 3.33 12.99 -6.24
C LEU A 230 4.75 13.22 -5.75
N GLN A 231 4.86 13.46 -4.44
CA GLN A 231 6.12 13.42 -3.72
C GLN A 231 6.10 12.24 -2.73
N ALA A 232 7.18 11.46 -2.71
CA ALA A 232 7.40 10.38 -1.76
C ALA A 232 8.70 10.61 -0.96
N GLN A 233 8.71 10.13 0.28
CA GLN A 233 9.83 10.20 1.22
C GLN A 233 10.10 8.81 1.81
N ASP A 234 11.06 8.70 2.72
CA ASP A 234 11.45 7.41 3.32
C ASP A 234 11.69 6.34 2.25
N LEU A 235 12.61 6.67 1.32
CA LEU A 235 12.91 5.87 0.14
C LEU A 235 13.65 4.59 0.53
N SER A 236 13.31 3.50 -0.14
CA SER A 236 13.99 2.21 -0.04
C SER A 236 14.20 1.65 -1.44
N TRP A 237 15.45 1.33 -1.77
CA TRP A 237 15.83 0.79 -3.05
C TRP A 237 16.36 -0.63 -2.90
N ILE A 238 15.83 -1.55 -3.70
CA ILE A 238 16.21 -2.97 -3.64
C ILE A 238 17.69 -3.16 -3.98
N ALA A 239 18.21 -2.42 -4.96
CA ALA A 239 19.62 -2.43 -5.33
C ALA A 239 20.55 -1.75 -4.30
N GLY A 240 19.99 -1.07 -3.28
CA GLY A 240 20.72 -0.29 -2.29
C GLY A 240 20.88 1.19 -2.66
N GLU A 241 20.65 1.55 -3.91
CA GLU A 241 20.75 2.91 -4.43
C GLU A 241 19.59 3.23 -5.38
N ALA A 242 19.33 4.53 -5.56
CA ALA A 242 18.32 5.00 -6.50
C ALA A 242 18.64 4.58 -7.94
N PRO A 243 17.63 4.39 -8.81
CA PRO A 243 17.87 4.18 -10.24
C PRO A 243 18.76 5.29 -10.79
N ALA A 244 19.81 4.90 -11.54
CA ALA A 244 20.76 5.87 -12.09
C ALA A 244 20.07 6.89 -13.01
N GLY A 245 20.50 8.18 -12.89
CA GLY A 245 20.12 9.24 -13.83
C GLY A 245 20.73 9.04 -15.23
N PRO A 246 20.48 9.90 -16.20
CA PRO A 246 19.83 11.19 -15.98
C PRO A 246 18.32 11.12 -15.80
N TYR A 247 17.76 12.10 -15.09
CA TYR A 247 16.31 12.31 -15.01
C TYR A 247 15.86 13.37 -16.03
N PRO A 248 14.59 13.30 -16.52
CA PRO A 248 13.55 12.33 -16.17
C PRO A 248 13.79 10.94 -16.79
N ARG A 249 13.53 9.89 -16.01
CA ARG A 249 13.57 8.48 -16.45
C ARG A 249 12.17 7.90 -16.49
N THR A 250 11.77 7.29 -17.60
CA THR A 250 10.45 6.65 -17.76
C THR A 250 10.44 5.29 -17.07
N LEU A 251 9.45 5.06 -16.24
CA LEU A 251 9.21 3.86 -15.47
C LEU A 251 7.70 3.64 -15.33
N ALA A 252 7.32 2.66 -14.54
CA ALA A 252 5.95 2.50 -14.07
C ALA A 252 5.89 2.59 -12.54
N ALA A 253 4.75 3.03 -12.00
CA ALA A 253 4.55 3.07 -10.56
C ALA A 253 3.16 2.57 -10.17
N LYS A 254 3.07 2.01 -8.94
CA LYS A 254 1.81 1.74 -8.25
C LYS A 254 1.74 2.60 -7.00
N THR A 255 0.63 3.29 -6.82
CA THR A 255 0.34 4.08 -5.59
C THR A 255 -0.58 3.33 -4.63
N ARG A 256 -1.07 2.15 -5.04
CA ARG A 256 -1.88 1.19 -4.27
C ARG A 256 -1.66 -0.22 -4.78
N TYR A 257 -1.81 -1.22 -3.91
CA TYR A 257 -1.58 -2.62 -4.23
C TYR A 257 -2.36 -3.13 -5.45
N HIS A 258 -3.67 -2.90 -5.51
CA HIS A 258 -4.52 -3.41 -6.60
C HIS A 258 -4.55 -2.51 -7.85
N GLN A 259 -3.71 -1.48 -7.90
CA GLN A 259 -3.61 -0.61 -9.07
C GLN A 259 -2.83 -1.31 -10.18
N THR A 260 -3.23 -1.06 -11.42
CA THR A 260 -2.39 -1.36 -12.59
C THR A 260 -1.17 -0.44 -12.61
N ASP A 261 -0.13 -0.86 -13.26
CA ASP A 261 1.08 -0.05 -13.46
C ASP A 261 0.72 1.24 -14.17
N ALA A 262 1.09 2.37 -13.58
CA ALA A 262 0.88 3.68 -14.17
C ALA A 262 2.20 4.19 -14.75
N ALA A 263 2.24 4.51 -16.04
CA ALA A 263 3.39 5.11 -16.67
C ALA A 263 3.73 6.44 -15.98
N CYS A 264 5.00 6.58 -15.60
CA CYS A 264 5.48 7.75 -14.87
C CYS A 264 6.94 8.06 -15.23
N ARG A 265 7.40 9.23 -14.79
CA ARG A 265 8.80 9.64 -14.86
C ARG A 265 9.27 10.06 -13.48
N ILE A 266 10.49 9.68 -13.14
CA ILE A 266 11.19 10.31 -12.03
C ILE A 266 11.59 11.71 -12.47
N ALA A 267 10.92 12.72 -11.92
CA ALA A 267 11.27 14.13 -12.16
C ALA A 267 12.52 14.54 -11.37
N SER A 268 12.57 14.13 -10.09
CA SER A 268 13.75 14.27 -9.23
C SER A 268 13.80 13.14 -8.20
N CYS A 269 15.02 12.79 -7.79
CA CYS A 269 15.28 11.86 -6.69
C CYS A 269 16.58 12.30 -6.00
N ASP A 270 16.44 12.70 -4.74
CA ASP A 270 17.54 13.19 -3.91
C ASP A 270 17.31 12.87 -2.41
N THR A 271 18.06 13.52 -1.54
CA THR A 271 17.94 13.35 -0.08
C THR A 271 16.63 13.89 0.49
N GLN A 272 15.89 14.73 -0.24
CA GLN A 272 14.60 15.28 0.16
C GLN A 272 13.45 14.35 -0.23
N GLY A 273 13.69 13.43 -1.16
CA GLY A 273 12.71 12.44 -1.59
C GLY A 273 12.69 12.20 -3.09
N LEU A 274 11.56 11.69 -3.54
CA LEU A 274 11.29 11.31 -4.91
C LEU A 274 10.06 12.09 -5.40
N VAL A 275 10.16 12.72 -6.56
CA VAL A 275 9.02 13.30 -7.28
C VAL A 275 8.74 12.47 -8.52
N LEU A 276 7.49 12.05 -8.66
CA LEU A 276 6.99 11.31 -9.81
C LEU A 276 5.95 12.15 -10.56
N ASP A 277 6.15 12.29 -11.87
CA ASP A 277 5.16 12.81 -12.81
C ASP A 277 4.52 11.63 -13.53
N PHE A 278 3.19 11.61 -13.63
CA PHE A 278 2.43 10.56 -14.30
C PHE A 278 1.97 11.02 -15.69
N ASP A 279 2.00 10.13 -16.67
CA ASP A 279 1.45 10.42 -17.99
C ASP A 279 -0.08 10.62 -17.94
N LEU A 280 -0.75 9.93 -17.02
CA LEU A 280 -2.17 10.10 -16.70
C LEU A 280 -2.33 10.36 -15.20
N ALA A 281 -3.12 11.37 -14.84
CA ALA A 281 -3.35 11.72 -13.45
C ALA A 281 -3.86 10.50 -12.65
N GLN A 282 -3.26 10.27 -11.48
CA GLN A 282 -3.57 9.13 -10.62
C GLN A 282 -4.71 9.45 -9.67
N TRP A 283 -5.59 8.47 -9.51
CA TRP A 283 -6.80 8.62 -8.71
C TRP A 283 -6.52 8.43 -7.22
N ALA A 284 -6.96 9.39 -6.41
CA ALA A 284 -6.94 9.37 -4.95
C ALA A 284 -5.56 8.96 -4.36
N VAL A 285 -4.49 9.57 -4.86
CA VAL A 285 -3.14 9.42 -4.30
C VAL A 285 -3.18 9.76 -2.81
N THR A 286 -2.81 8.79 -1.97
CA THR A 286 -3.09 8.84 -0.53
C THR A 286 -1.81 8.94 0.28
N PRO A 287 -1.58 10.02 1.06
CA PRO A 287 -0.47 10.13 1.98
C PRO A 287 -0.44 8.98 3.00
N GLY A 288 0.75 8.42 3.23
CA GLY A 288 0.97 7.25 4.08
C GLY A 288 0.91 5.90 3.33
N GLN A 289 0.38 5.85 2.10
CA GLN A 289 0.56 4.70 1.19
C GLN A 289 1.94 4.76 0.56
N TYR A 290 2.31 3.75 -0.22
CA TYR A 290 3.60 3.69 -0.90
C TYR A 290 3.47 3.96 -2.39
N ALA A 291 4.44 4.70 -2.93
CA ALA A 291 4.72 4.75 -4.36
C ALA A 291 5.82 3.73 -4.66
N VAL A 292 5.48 2.66 -5.37
CA VAL A 292 6.42 1.56 -5.70
C VAL A 292 6.71 1.60 -7.19
N LEU A 293 8.00 1.66 -7.53
CA LEU A 293 8.48 1.80 -8.90
C LEU A 293 8.87 0.47 -9.51
N TYR A 294 8.62 0.37 -10.80
CA TYR A 294 8.92 -0.81 -11.61
C TYR A 294 9.59 -0.42 -12.93
N ASP A 295 10.59 -1.21 -13.31
CA ASP A 295 11.14 -1.26 -14.65
C ASP A 295 10.66 -2.58 -15.28
N ASP A 296 9.59 -2.54 -16.05
CA ASP A 296 8.83 -3.68 -16.54
C ASP A 296 8.44 -4.67 -15.40
N GLN A 297 9.11 -5.81 -15.31
CA GLN A 297 8.86 -6.84 -14.29
C GLN A 297 9.66 -6.61 -13.00
N VAL A 298 10.68 -5.79 -13.04
CA VAL A 298 11.60 -5.56 -11.92
C VAL A 298 11.04 -4.51 -10.98
N CYS A 299 10.81 -4.86 -9.72
CA CYS A 299 10.52 -3.93 -8.66
C CYS A 299 11.82 -3.24 -8.22
N LEU A 300 11.89 -1.93 -8.36
CA LEU A 300 13.08 -1.15 -8.04
C LEU A 300 13.12 -0.72 -6.57
N GLY A 301 11.96 -0.60 -5.94
CA GLY A 301 11.81 0.00 -4.62
C GLY A 301 10.77 1.11 -4.64
N GLY A 302 10.88 2.07 -3.74
CA GLY A 302 9.93 3.18 -3.65
C GLY A 302 9.99 3.90 -2.32
N GLY A 303 8.91 4.61 -1.97
CA GLY A 303 8.84 5.37 -0.73
C GLY A 303 7.42 5.63 -0.26
N VAL A 304 7.30 6.20 0.94
CA VAL A 304 6.02 6.62 1.52
C VAL A 304 5.52 7.87 0.79
N ILE A 305 4.32 7.84 0.27
CA ILE A 305 3.67 9.01 -0.34
C ILE A 305 3.51 10.09 0.74
N HIS A 306 4.19 11.20 0.56
CA HIS A 306 4.09 12.36 1.43
C HIS A 306 2.88 13.21 1.04
N GLN A 307 2.76 13.53 -0.25
CA GLN A 307 1.64 14.32 -0.78
C GLN A 307 1.39 14.06 -2.27
N ALA A 308 0.15 14.30 -2.68
CA ALA A 308 -0.24 14.43 -4.06
C ALA A 308 0.05 15.86 -4.53
N LEU A 309 0.60 16.02 -5.74
CA LEU A 309 0.89 17.31 -6.35
C LEU A 309 -0.11 17.59 -7.46
N GLN A 310 -0.58 18.85 -7.55
CA GLN A 310 -1.61 19.25 -8.52
C GLN A 310 -1.02 19.71 -9.86
N THR A 311 0.30 19.97 -9.91
CA THR A 311 1.02 20.31 -11.14
C THR A 311 2.24 19.42 -11.27
N ALA A 312 2.50 18.89 -12.46
CA ALA A 312 3.81 18.37 -12.83
C ALA A 312 4.79 19.54 -12.73
N ASN A 313 5.89 19.38 -12.01
CA ASN A 313 6.87 20.44 -11.74
C ASN A 313 6.57 21.46 -10.62
N ALA A 314 5.81 21.12 -9.62
CA ALA A 314 5.73 21.94 -8.39
C ALA A 314 6.99 21.73 -7.52
N THR A 315 8.16 21.97 -8.07
CA THR A 315 9.40 22.25 -7.33
C THR A 315 9.61 23.75 -7.36
N ALA A 316 9.29 24.43 -6.29
CA ALA A 316 9.83 25.74 -5.93
C ALA A 316 10.55 25.61 -4.60
#